data_6007acde878af715b8b8cda60dbc3e83
#
_entry.id   6007acde878af715b8b8cda60dbc3e83
#
_cell.length_a   1.000
_cell.length_b   1.000
_cell.length_c   1.000
_cell.angle_alpha   90.00
_cell.angle_beta   90.00
_cell.angle_gamma   90.00
#
_symmetry.space_group_name_H-M   'P 1'
#
loop_
_entity.id
_entity.type
_entity.pdbx_description
1 polymer ?
#
loop_
_entity_poly.entity_id
_entity_poly.type
_entity_poly.pdbx_seq_one_letter_code
_entity_poly.pdbx_strand_id
1 'polypeptide(L)'
;MSEYIKYSYEQLKTFCEDCFCHFGFTPDESGIITDVLLMSDLFGIESHGMQRLARYHKGIEKGLIKVDAKPEIVFETPVSAVIDGHDGMGQLISHKAMEIAIEKEIGRAHV
;
A
#
# COMPACT_ATOMS: atom_id res chain seq x y z
N MET A 1 -20.44 -0.81 -24.43
CA MET A 1 -19.07 -1.27 -24.75
C MET A 1 -18.09 -0.28 -24.18
N SER A 2 -17.18 -0.74 -23.36
CA SER A 2 -16.19 0.15 -22.76
C SER A 2 -14.95 0.22 -23.66
N GLU A 3 -14.46 1.43 -23.80
CA GLU A 3 -13.20 1.66 -24.53
C GLU A 3 -12.07 1.81 -23.51
N TYR A 4 -10.93 1.17 -23.82
CA TYR A 4 -9.74 1.30 -23.01
C TYR A 4 -8.81 2.32 -23.63
N ILE A 5 -8.35 3.26 -22.82
CA ILE A 5 -7.29 4.19 -23.22
C ILE A 5 -6.01 3.66 -22.59
N LYS A 6 -4.97 3.50 -23.39
CA LYS A 6 -3.71 2.94 -22.93
C LYS A 6 -2.71 4.05 -22.60
N TYR A 7 -2.09 3.94 -21.44
CA TYR A 7 -1.00 4.80 -21.01
C TYR A 7 0.21 3.95 -20.71
N SER A 8 1.40 4.52 -20.82
CA SER A 8 2.61 3.79 -20.43
C SER A 8 2.63 3.56 -18.91
N TYR A 9 3.29 2.50 -18.49
CA TYR A 9 3.48 2.20 -17.07
C TYR A 9 4.14 3.38 -16.36
N GLU A 10 5.16 3.98 -16.96
CA GLU A 10 5.88 5.09 -16.36
C GLU A 10 5.00 6.33 -16.15
N GLN A 11 4.13 6.62 -17.10
CA GLN A 11 3.19 7.73 -16.98
C GLN A 11 2.21 7.50 -15.83
N LEU A 12 1.66 6.29 -15.74
CA LEU A 12 0.73 5.93 -14.67
C LEU A 12 1.42 5.93 -13.31
N LYS A 13 2.65 5.44 -13.25
CA LYS A 13 3.43 5.42 -12.02
C LYS A 13 3.66 6.83 -11.51
N THR A 14 4.16 7.72 -12.35
CA THR A 14 4.41 9.11 -11.98
C THR A 14 3.14 9.79 -11.51
N PHE A 15 2.06 9.64 -12.26
CA PHE A 15 0.77 10.23 -11.90
C PHE A 15 0.29 9.74 -10.54
N CYS A 16 0.33 8.44 -10.33
CA CYS A 16 -0.15 7.81 -9.11
C CYS A 16 0.67 8.25 -7.89
N GLU A 17 1.99 8.24 -8.02
CA GLU A 17 2.90 8.70 -6.95
C GLU A 17 2.65 10.17 -6.61
N ASP A 18 2.47 11.01 -7.61
CA ASP A 18 2.17 12.43 -7.41
C ASP A 18 0.85 12.61 -6.65
N CYS A 19 -0.17 11.83 -7.00
CA CYS A 19 -1.45 11.88 -6.31
C CYS A 19 -1.32 11.53 -4.84
N PHE A 20 -0.62 10.44 -4.53
CA PHE A 20 -0.46 10.03 -3.13
C PHE A 20 0.39 11.00 -2.33
N CYS A 21 1.42 11.58 -2.94
CA CYS A 21 2.16 12.67 -2.31
C CYS A 21 1.25 13.87 -2.01
N HIS A 22 0.39 14.20 -2.95
CA HIS A 22 -0.57 15.29 -2.77
C HIS A 22 -1.57 14.98 -1.66
N PHE A 23 -1.92 13.72 -1.47
CA PHE A 23 -2.83 13.31 -0.38
C PHE A 23 -2.17 13.37 1.00
N GLY A 24 -0.85 13.53 1.05
CA GLY A 24 -0.11 13.71 2.30
C GLY A 24 0.89 12.61 2.65
N PHE A 25 1.01 11.59 1.81
CA PHE A 25 2.01 10.53 2.03
C PHE A 25 3.40 11.02 1.64
N THR A 26 4.42 10.43 2.25
CA THR A 26 5.81 10.72 1.87
C THR A 26 6.10 10.11 0.50
N PRO A 27 7.17 10.57 -0.20
CA PRO A 27 7.56 9.96 -1.48
C PRO A 27 7.77 8.45 -1.39
N ASP A 28 8.41 7.97 -0.33
CA ASP A 28 8.64 6.53 -0.13
C ASP A 28 7.32 5.78 0.04
N GLU A 29 6.43 6.29 0.87
CA GLU A 29 5.10 5.70 1.08
C GLU A 29 4.29 5.70 -0.21
N SER A 30 4.32 6.80 -0.95
CA SER A 30 3.63 6.93 -2.22
C SER A 30 4.13 5.90 -3.23
N GLY A 31 5.43 5.65 -3.26
CA GLY A 31 6.05 4.65 -4.12
C GLY A 31 5.56 3.23 -3.79
N ILE A 32 5.51 2.88 -2.50
CA ILE A 32 5.03 1.57 -2.05
C ILE A 32 3.57 1.37 -2.45
N ILE A 33 2.71 2.34 -2.17
CA ILE A 33 1.28 2.26 -2.51
C ILE A 33 1.10 2.10 -4.01
N THR A 34 1.79 2.92 -4.78
CA THR A 34 1.72 2.91 -6.25
C THR A 34 2.16 1.57 -6.83
N ASP A 35 3.27 1.02 -6.34
CA ASP A 35 3.78 -0.27 -6.81
C ASP A 35 2.75 -1.39 -6.60
N VAL A 36 2.09 -1.42 -5.45
CA VAL A 36 1.07 -2.43 -5.16
C VAL A 36 -0.12 -2.27 -6.11
N LEU A 37 -0.61 -1.05 -6.30
CA LEU A 37 -1.77 -0.81 -7.17
C LEU A 37 -1.48 -1.16 -8.62
N LEU A 38 -0.34 -0.74 -9.14
CA LEU A 38 0.02 -0.99 -10.54
C LEU A 38 0.37 -2.46 -10.77
N MET A 39 0.88 -3.15 -9.76
CA MET A 39 1.10 -4.60 -9.84
C MET A 39 -0.23 -5.32 -10.09
N SER A 40 -1.29 -4.92 -9.40
CA SER A 40 -2.63 -5.47 -9.63
C SER A 40 -3.08 -5.24 -11.07
N ASP A 41 -2.86 -4.03 -11.59
CA ASP A 41 -3.22 -3.72 -12.98
C ASP A 41 -2.41 -4.56 -13.96
N LEU A 42 -1.11 -4.74 -13.71
CA LEU A 42 -0.23 -5.56 -14.58
C LEU A 42 -0.67 -7.02 -14.62
N PHE A 43 -1.22 -7.53 -13.51
CA PHE A 43 -1.75 -8.89 -13.44
C PHE A 43 -3.19 -9.00 -13.95
N GLY A 44 -3.76 -7.91 -14.47
CA GLY A 44 -5.13 -7.90 -14.97
C GLY A 44 -6.21 -7.83 -13.90
N ILE A 45 -5.84 -7.53 -12.66
CA ILE A 45 -6.79 -7.41 -11.55
C ILE A 45 -7.16 -5.94 -11.38
N GLU A 46 -7.89 -5.42 -12.35
CA GLU A 46 -8.21 -4.00 -12.44
C GLU A 46 -9.05 -3.49 -11.27
N SER A 47 -9.87 -4.35 -10.69
CA SER A 47 -10.73 -3.98 -9.56
C SER A 47 -9.94 -3.56 -8.32
N HIS A 48 -8.66 -3.93 -8.23
CA HIS A 48 -7.79 -3.62 -7.11
C HIS A 48 -6.59 -2.78 -7.51
N GLY A 49 -6.64 -2.19 -8.70
CA GLY A 49 -5.58 -1.36 -9.23
C GLY A 49 -5.88 0.13 -9.11
N MET A 50 -5.37 0.89 -10.05
CA MET A 50 -5.40 2.34 -10.06
C MET A 50 -6.81 2.94 -10.06
N GLN A 51 -7.81 2.20 -10.51
CA GLN A 51 -9.20 2.70 -10.48
C GLN A 51 -9.69 2.99 -9.06
N ARG A 52 -9.01 2.48 -8.03
CA ARG A 52 -9.35 2.77 -6.64
C ARG A 52 -8.85 4.11 -6.12
N LEU A 53 -8.09 4.84 -6.94
CA LEU A 53 -7.47 6.11 -6.53
C LEU A 53 -8.49 7.09 -5.95
N ALA A 54 -9.62 7.28 -6.63
CA ALA A 54 -10.69 8.17 -6.16
C ALA A 54 -11.30 7.69 -4.85
N ARG A 55 -11.46 6.38 -4.68
CA ARG A 55 -11.99 5.79 -3.45
C ARG A 55 -11.08 6.06 -2.26
N TYR A 56 -9.77 5.90 -2.45
CA TYR A 56 -8.81 6.18 -1.40
C TYR A 56 -8.79 7.66 -1.02
N HIS A 57 -8.87 8.53 -2.01
CA HIS A 57 -8.95 9.97 -1.76
C HIS A 57 -10.16 10.33 -0.91
N LYS A 58 -11.33 9.76 -1.24
CA LYS A 58 -12.54 9.97 -0.46
C LYS A 58 -12.41 9.45 0.97
N GLY A 59 -11.78 8.29 1.13
CA GLY A 59 -11.53 7.71 2.45
C GLY A 59 -10.65 8.59 3.31
N ILE A 60 -9.63 9.19 2.71
CA ILE A 60 -8.73 10.12 3.40
C ILE A 60 -9.49 11.39 3.82
N GLU A 61 -10.28 11.96 2.90
CA GLU A 61 -11.07 13.16 3.20
C GLU A 61 -12.06 12.95 4.32
N LYS A 62 -12.67 11.77 4.38
CA LYS A 62 -13.66 11.43 5.42
C LYS A 62 -13.01 10.99 6.74
N GLY A 63 -11.71 10.90 6.81
CA GLY A 63 -11.00 10.46 8.01
C GLY A 63 -11.03 8.96 8.25
N LEU A 64 -11.47 8.17 7.27
CA LEU A 64 -11.49 6.70 7.36
C LEU A 64 -10.10 6.10 7.14
N ILE A 65 -9.27 6.79 6.37
CA ILE A 65 -7.88 6.43 6.13
C ILE A 65 -7.02 7.56 6.66
N LYS A 66 -6.14 7.23 7.61
CA LYS A 66 -5.26 8.23 8.24
C LYS A 66 -3.89 8.18 7.60
N VAL A 67 -3.52 9.27 6.94
CA VAL A 67 -2.27 9.38 6.19
C VAL A 67 -1.04 9.29 7.09
N ASP A 68 -1.13 9.82 8.30
CA ASP A 68 -0.04 9.87 9.26
C ASP A 68 0.03 8.65 10.20
N ALA A 69 -0.88 7.69 10.03
CA ALA A 69 -0.88 6.49 10.87
C ALA A 69 0.34 5.63 10.59
N LYS A 70 0.91 5.06 11.65
CA LYS A 70 2.05 4.15 11.56
C LYS A 70 1.65 2.80 12.13
N PRO A 71 1.97 1.69 11.45
CA PRO A 71 1.71 0.36 11.99
C PRO A 71 2.48 0.16 13.30
N GLU A 72 1.84 -0.51 14.24
CA GLU A 72 2.43 -0.77 15.56
C GLU A 72 2.33 -2.25 15.89
N ILE A 73 3.43 -2.85 16.37
CA ILE A 73 3.41 -4.22 16.85
C ILE A 73 2.82 -4.19 18.25
N VAL A 74 1.64 -4.79 18.44
CA VAL A 74 0.95 -4.82 19.72
C VAL A 74 1.18 -6.11 20.50
N PHE A 75 1.59 -7.16 19.82
CA PHE A 75 1.95 -8.44 20.44
C PHE A 75 2.91 -9.17 19.51
N GLU A 76 3.88 -9.87 20.08
CA GLU A 76 4.91 -10.51 19.26
C GLU A 76 5.48 -11.74 19.95
N THR A 77 5.75 -12.77 19.14
CA THR A 77 6.51 -13.95 19.54
C THR A 77 7.72 -14.09 18.60
N PRO A 78 8.66 -15.02 18.86
CA PRO A 78 9.76 -15.22 17.92
C PRO A 78 9.34 -15.58 16.49
N VAL A 79 8.13 -16.10 16.31
CA VAL A 79 7.65 -16.58 15.00
C VAL A 79 6.38 -15.91 14.53
N SER A 80 5.89 -14.89 15.23
CA SER A 80 4.65 -14.21 14.86
C SER A 80 4.60 -12.78 15.38
N ALA A 81 3.68 -11.98 14.83
CA ALA A 81 3.41 -10.64 15.33
C ALA A 81 1.96 -10.27 15.03
N VAL A 82 1.38 -9.47 15.92
CA VAL A 82 0.08 -8.84 15.70
C VAL A 82 0.33 -7.34 15.54
N ILE A 83 -0.16 -6.79 14.44
CA ILE A 83 0.10 -5.40 14.06
C ILE A 83 -1.21 -4.63 14.04
N ASP A 84 -1.23 -3.48 14.72
CA ASP A 84 -2.33 -2.52 14.63
C ASP A 84 -1.97 -1.49 13.56
N GLY A 85 -2.80 -1.38 12.54
CA GLY A 85 -2.58 -0.43 11.45
C GLY A 85 -3.04 0.98 11.75
N HIS A 86 -3.77 1.19 12.84
CA HIS A 86 -4.28 2.52 13.26
C HIS A 86 -5.05 3.26 12.16
N ASP A 87 -5.84 2.53 11.39
CA ASP A 87 -6.63 3.06 10.26
C ASP A 87 -5.78 3.67 9.14
N GLY A 88 -4.54 3.24 9.02
CA GLY A 88 -3.66 3.68 7.94
C GLY A 88 -3.99 3.03 6.60
N MET A 89 -3.17 3.32 5.60
CA MET A 89 -3.33 2.77 4.26
C MET A 89 -2.92 1.30 4.24
N GLY A 90 -3.83 0.44 3.75
CA GLY A 90 -3.65 -1.01 3.79
C GLY A 90 -2.37 -1.51 3.13
N GLN A 91 -1.96 -0.91 2.01
CA GLN A 91 -0.74 -1.28 1.30
C GLN A 91 0.49 -1.06 2.17
N LEU A 92 0.54 0.03 2.92
CA LEU A 92 1.66 0.33 3.81
C LEU A 92 1.70 -0.62 5.00
N ILE A 93 0.53 -0.89 5.58
CA ILE A 93 0.41 -1.81 6.71
C ILE A 93 0.85 -3.22 6.30
N SER A 94 0.37 -3.69 5.17
CA SER A 94 0.71 -5.02 4.64
C SER A 94 2.18 -5.13 4.27
N HIS A 95 2.76 -4.09 3.71
CA HIS A 95 4.18 -4.04 3.37
C HIS A 95 5.04 -4.20 4.63
N LYS A 96 4.70 -3.46 5.69
CA LYS A 96 5.40 -3.54 6.97
C LYS A 96 5.23 -4.92 7.61
N ALA A 97 4.01 -5.46 7.55
CA ALA A 97 3.74 -6.79 8.10
C ALA A 97 4.58 -7.86 7.39
N MET A 98 4.70 -7.76 6.07
CA MET A 98 5.51 -8.71 5.30
C MET A 98 6.99 -8.59 5.63
N GLU A 99 7.51 -7.38 5.80
CA GLU A 99 8.90 -7.19 6.22
C GLU A 99 9.18 -7.89 7.55
N ILE A 100 8.28 -7.73 8.52
CA ILE A 100 8.40 -8.34 9.84
C ILE A 100 8.34 -9.87 9.72
N ALA A 101 7.44 -10.40 8.91
CA ALA A 101 7.31 -11.83 8.69
C ALA A 101 8.58 -12.43 8.07
N ILE A 102 9.16 -11.74 7.09
CA ILE A 102 10.41 -12.16 6.44
C ILE A 102 11.55 -12.19 7.45
N GLU A 103 11.69 -11.15 8.27
CA GLU A 103 12.73 -11.09 9.30
C GLU A 103 12.61 -12.23 10.29
N LYS A 104 11.39 -12.56 10.72
CA LYS A 104 11.15 -13.66 11.66
C LYS A 104 11.46 -15.02 11.03
N GLU A 105 11.13 -15.21 9.76
CA GLU A 105 11.45 -16.46 9.06
C GLU A 105 12.96 -16.64 8.90
N ILE A 106 13.68 -15.57 8.56
CA ILE A 106 15.14 -15.60 8.46
C ILE A 106 15.75 -15.92 9.82
N GLY A 107 15.29 -15.29 10.89
CA GLY A 107 15.75 -15.55 12.26
C GLY A 107 15.52 -17.00 12.66
N ARG A 108 14.36 -17.56 12.31
CA ARG A 108 14.05 -18.97 12.58
C ARG A 108 14.99 -19.91 11.86
N ALA A 109 15.36 -19.58 10.63
CA ALA A 109 16.25 -20.42 9.83
C ALA A 109 17.67 -20.48 10.39
N HIS A 110 18.06 -19.55 11.25
CA HIS A 110 19.40 -19.47 11.83
C HIS A 110 19.47 -20.00 13.27
N VAL A 111 18.39 -20.60 13.76
CA VAL A 111 18.34 -21.17 15.11
C VAL A 111 18.87 -22.59 15.13
#